data_4f2d80d35ee0424967ef813c1a2296fd
#
_entry.id   4f2d80d35ee0424967ef813c1a2296fd
#
_cell.length_a   1.000
_cell.length_b   1.000
_cell.length_c   1.000
_cell.angle_alpha   90.00
_cell.angle_beta   90.00
_cell.angle_gamma   90.00
#
_symmetry.space_group_name_H-M   'P 1'
#
loop_
_entity.id
_entity.type
_entity.pdbx_description
1 polymer ?
#
loop_
_entity_poly.entity_id
_entity_poly.type
_entity_poly.pdbx_seq_one_letter_code
_entity_poly.pdbx_strand_id
1 'polypeptide(L)'
;MDWDKIVLDFKNGESISKLSSKYNMPYYTINNYLIKNNYKTIKHNKISNDIIIQAINMIKDGCIMNEIENKLSLDRSTIRNIAYENDLKISVWKPSRDIKNTNFNDKYFEKIDTEEKAYFLGLIYSDGNVREHNGGYYLSIELKREDKYILEKLATELKCENKIYDRDRKTNFGESHMSNFTSCNSKKIFDDLARFNIIPDKSHTTTSFINIEELIPNNLIKHFLRGLIDGDGTISKRYTTRQNVIAIYQNEINFCYEFDRLLKKSMNDYDLYENIIVNKNTGVYNLRYRRIDDIKKICDFLYNGSSIYLKRKYQLAELYFQESQK
;
A
#
# COMPACT_ATOMS: atom_id res chain seq x y z
N MET A 1 -31.82 -20.98 -44.73
CA MET A 1 -30.67 -20.21 -44.20
C MET A 1 -29.43 -20.74 -44.88
N ASP A 2 -28.77 -19.92 -45.67
CA ASP A 2 -27.74 -20.39 -46.62
C ASP A 2 -26.34 -20.23 -45.96
N TRP A 3 -25.98 -21.18 -45.13
CA TRP A 3 -24.70 -21.19 -44.45
C TRP A 3 -23.52 -21.34 -45.43
N ASP A 4 -23.73 -21.94 -46.59
CA ASP A 4 -22.68 -22.13 -47.59
C ASP A 4 -22.24 -20.79 -48.17
N LYS A 5 -23.18 -19.87 -48.42
CA LYS A 5 -22.87 -18.50 -48.81
C LYS A 5 -22.15 -17.71 -47.77
N ILE A 6 -22.56 -17.82 -46.50
CA ILE A 6 -21.89 -17.14 -45.37
C ILE A 6 -20.46 -17.63 -45.26
N VAL A 7 -20.24 -18.94 -45.36
CA VAL A 7 -18.90 -19.54 -45.33
C VAL A 7 -18.05 -19.12 -46.53
N LEU A 8 -18.65 -19.05 -47.72
CA LEU A 8 -17.94 -18.60 -48.92
C LEU A 8 -17.49 -17.13 -48.79
N ASP A 9 -18.37 -16.25 -48.35
CA ASP A 9 -18.07 -14.86 -48.14
C ASP A 9 -17.02 -14.67 -47.05
N PHE A 10 -17.06 -15.47 -45.98
CA PHE A 10 -16.04 -15.49 -44.94
C PHE A 10 -14.68 -15.94 -45.51
N LYS A 11 -14.63 -16.99 -46.32
CA LYS A 11 -13.42 -17.44 -47.02
C LYS A 11 -12.88 -16.40 -47.99
N ASN A 12 -13.75 -15.59 -48.58
CA ASN A 12 -13.37 -14.46 -49.42
C ASN A 12 -12.91 -13.22 -48.65
N GLY A 13 -12.81 -13.30 -47.31
CA GLY A 13 -12.23 -12.26 -46.45
C GLY A 13 -13.22 -11.25 -45.88
N GLU A 14 -14.53 -11.49 -45.97
CA GLU A 14 -15.53 -10.65 -45.30
C GLU A 14 -15.46 -10.87 -43.76
N SER A 15 -15.47 -9.78 -43.00
CA SER A 15 -15.47 -9.85 -41.53
C SER A 15 -16.82 -10.34 -40.98
N ILE A 16 -16.82 -11.01 -39.83
CA ILE A 16 -18.06 -11.49 -39.19
C ILE A 16 -19.05 -10.35 -38.93
N SER A 17 -18.56 -9.15 -38.59
CA SER A 17 -19.40 -7.95 -38.42
C SER A 17 -20.09 -7.56 -39.74
N LYS A 18 -19.39 -7.66 -40.90
CA LYS A 18 -19.95 -7.40 -42.23
C LYS A 18 -20.95 -8.46 -42.60
N LEU A 19 -20.65 -9.73 -42.33
CA LEU A 19 -21.56 -10.86 -42.54
C LEU A 19 -22.81 -10.75 -41.66
N SER A 20 -22.65 -10.31 -40.39
CA SER A 20 -23.77 -10.07 -39.49
C SER A 20 -24.75 -9.04 -40.07
N SER A 21 -24.23 -7.93 -40.59
CA SER A 21 -25.06 -6.91 -41.26
C SER A 21 -25.65 -7.39 -42.60
N LYS A 22 -24.86 -8.07 -43.42
CA LYS A 22 -25.26 -8.54 -44.77
C LYS A 22 -26.35 -9.57 -44.71
N TYR A 23 -26.29 -10.50 -43.75
CA TYR A 23 -27.23 -11.60 -43.60
C TYR A 23 -28.28 -11.39 -42.50
N ASN A 24 -28.29 -10.20 -41.90
CA ASN A 24 -29.17 -9.83 -40.76
C ASN A 24 -29.18 -10.88 -39.63
N MET A 25 -27.99 -11.36 -39.26
CA MET A 25 -27.80 -12.38 -38.22
C MET A 25 -26.94 -11.87 -37.09
N PRO A 26 -27.23 -12.25 -35.82
CA PRO A 26 -26.38 -11.88 -34.70
C PRO A 26 -24.93 -12.34 -34.89
N TYR A 27 -23.98 -11.48 -34.59
CA TYR A 27 -22.55 -11.76 -34.68
C TYR A 27 -22.16 -13.10 -34.04
N TYR A 28 -22.64 -13.33 -32.80
CA TYR A 28 -22.34 -14.57 -32.08
C TYR A 28 -22.82 -15.85 -32.78
N THR A 29 -23.93 -15.79 -33.51
CA THR A 29 -24.49 -16.92 -34.23
C THR A 29 -23.57 -17.33 -35.37
N ILE A 30 -23.10 -16.37 -36.19
CA ILE A 30 -22.14 -16.62 -37.26
C ILE A 30 -20.80 -17.09 -36.71
N ASN A 31 -20.30 -16.42 -35.68
CA ASN A 31 -19.02 -16.77 -35.03
C ASN A 31 -19.05 -18.22 -34.50
N ASN A 32 -20.10 -18.59 -33.75
CA ASN A 32 -20.22 -19.94 -33.19
C ASN A 32 -20.34 -21.02 -34.27
N TYR A 33 -21.06 -20.73 -35.37
CA TYR A 33 -21.15 -21.65 -36.50
C TYR A 33 -19.80 -21.87 -37.17
N LEU A 34 -19.03 -20.79 -37.40
CA LEU A 34 -17.70 -20.86 -38.00
C LEU A 34 -16.72 -21.63 -37.10
N ILE A 35 -16.72 -21.37 -35.79
CA ILE A 35 -15.89 -22.10 -34.82
C ILE A 35 -16.27 -23.59 -34.79
N LYS A 36 -17.57 -23.92 -34.73
CA LYS A 36 -18.05 -25.31 -34.64
C LYS A 36 -17.69 -26.13 -35.90
N ASN A 37 -17.52 -25.46 -37.02
CA ASN A 37 -17.14 -26.11 -38.29
C ASN A 37 -15.65 -25.92 -38.63
N ASN A 38 -14.80 -25.66 -37.61
CA ASN A 38 -13.34 -25.53 -37.72
C ASN A 38 -12.84 -24.42 -38.66
N TYR A 39 -13.67 -23.41 -38.93
CA TYR A 39 -13.19 -22.20 -39.60
C TYR A 39 -12.54 -21.30 -38.55
N LYS A 40 -11.24 -21.04 -38.73
CA LYS A 40 -10.51 -20.10 -37.83
C LYS A 40 -11.11 -18.71 -38.03
N THR A 41 -11.86 -18.22 -37.06
CA THR A 41 -12.37 -16.84 -37.02
C THR A 41 -11.25 -15.92 -36.57
N ILE A 42 -10.46 -15.45 -37.52
CA ILE A 42 -9.38 -14.53 -37.25
C ILE A 42 -9.97 -13.13 -37.05
N LYS A 43 -10.07 -12.67 -35.85
CA LYS A 43 -10.16 -11.23 -35.53
C LYS A 43 -8.79 -10.60 -35.77
N HIS A 44 -8.39 -10.37 -37.00
CA HIS A 44 -7.20 -9.55 -37.22
C HIS A 44 -7.48 -8.55 -38.34
N ASN A 45 -7.41 -7.28 -38.02
CA ASN A 45 -6.82 -6.32 -38.95
C ASN A 45 -5.54 -6.99 -39.48
N LYS A 46 -5.38 -7.14 -40.79
CA LYS A 46 -4.25 -7.83 -41.43
C LYS A 46 -2.93 -7.25 -40.91
N ILE A 47 -2.39 -7.85 -39.83
CA ILE A 47 -1.03 -7.56 -39.41
C ILE A 47 -0.15 -8.18 -40.47
N SER A 48 0.75 -7.40 -41.04
CA SER A 48 1.65 -7.91 -42.07
C SER A 48 2.52 -9.03 -41.47
N ASN A 49 2.84 -10.04 -42.30
CA ASN A 49 3.73 -11.12 -41.84
C ASN A 49 5.07 -10.61 -41.30
N ASP A 50 5.55 -9.49 -41.85
CA ASP A 50 6.81 -8.87 -41.34
C ASP A 50 6.70 -8.38 -39.91
N ILE A 51 5.56 -7.80 -39.52
CA ILE A 51 5.32 -7.38 -38.12
C ILE A 51 5.20 -8.60 -37.20
N ILE A 52 4.57 -9.69 -37.66
CA ILE A 52 4.47 -10.94 -36.90
C ILE A 52 5.87 -11.53 -36.67
N ILE A 53 6.70 -11.59 -37.72
CA ILE A 53 8.10 -12.08 -37.63
C ILE A 53 8.93 -11.21 -36.68
N GLN A 54 8.78 -9.88 -36.76
CA GLN A 54 9.45 -8.97 -35.84
C GLN A 54 9.00 -9.20 -34.40
N ALA A 55 7.70 -9.38 -34.14
CA ALA A 55 7.19 -9.70 -32.81
C ALA A 55 7.76 -11.01 -32.28
N ILE A 56 7.81 -12.06 -33.10
CA ILE A 56 8.40 -13.37 -32.75
C ILE A 56 9.87 -13.21 -32.37
N ASN A 57 10.65 -12.50 -33.18
CA ASN A 57 12.07 -12.26 -32.90
C ASN A 57 12.27 -11.46 -31.60
N MET A 58 11.50 -10.39 -31.39
CA MET A 58 11.54 -9.63 -30.15
C MET A 58 11.19 -10.49 -28.91
N ILE A 59 10.22 -11.40 -29.04
CA ILE A 59 9.85 -12.33 -27.95
C ILE A 59 11.01 -13.29 -27.68
N LYS A 60 11.63 -13.87 -28.70
CA LYS A 60 12.80 -14.75 -28.59
C LYS A 60 14.00 -14.05 -28.01
N ASP A 61 14.22 -12.79 -28.32
CA ASP A 61 15.27 -11.94 -27.76
C ASP A 61 14.95 -11.49 -26.32
N GLY A 62 13.81 -11.93 -25.78
CA GLY A 62 13.39 -11.66 -24.40
C GLY A 62 12.90 -10.23 -24.17
N CYS A 63 12.41 -9.53 -25.21
CA CYS A 63 11.74 -8.24 -25.05
C CYS A 63 10.46 -8.38 -24.21
N ILE A 64 10.19 -7.38 -23.39
CA ILE A 64 8.96 -7.35 -22.59
C ILE A 64 7.76 -6.85 -23.42
N MET A 65 6.56 -7.17 -22.96
CA MET A 65 5.29 -6.81 -23.60
C MET A 65 5.24 -5.32 -24.01
N ASN A 66 5.60 -4.38 -23.11
CA ASN A 66 5.56 -2.95 -23.38
C ASN A 66 6.55 -2.50 -24.48
N GLU A 67 7.71 -3.15 -24.57
CA GLU A 67 8.69 -2.84 -25.63
C GLU A 67 8.14 -3.22 -27.00
N ILE A 68 7.45 -4.37 -27.08
CA ILE A 68 6.83 -4.87 -28.32
C ILE A 68 5.63 -3.99 -28.70
N GLU A 69 4.77 -3.63 -27.73
CA GLU A 69 3.65 -2.69 -27.93
C GLU A 69 4.12 -1.38 -28.56
N ASN A 70 5.11 -0.75 -27.92
CA ASN A 70 5.60 0.56 -28.34
C ASN A 70 6.31 0.52 -29.69
N LYS A 71 7.05 -0.56 -29.99
CA LYS A 71 7.85 -0.65 -31.21
C LYS A 71 7.03 -1.06 -32.41
N LEU A 72 6.06 -1.97 -32.22
CA LEU A 72 5.26 -2.54 -33.33
C LEU A 72 3.82 -2.01 -33.38
N SER A 73 3.43 -1.15 -32.43
CA SER A 73 2.06 -0.62 -32.29
C SER A 73 1.00 -1.73 -32.26
N LEU A 74 1.32 -2.86 -31.63
CA LEU A 74 0.44 -3.99 -31.43
C LEU A 74 -0.19 -3.93 -30.04
N ASP A 75 -1.46 -4.32 -29.93
CA ASP A 75 -2.10 -4.49 -28.61
C ASP A 75 -1.61 -5.78 -27.91
N ARG A 76 -1.74 -5.81 -26.58
CA ARG A 76 -1.29 -6.95 -25.74
C ARG A 76 -1.95 -8.26 -26.08
N SER A 77 -3.22 -8.25 -26.51
CA SER A 77 -3.92 -9.47 -26.84
C SER A 77 -3.36 -10.08 -28.13
N THR A 78 -3.03 -9.24 -29.09
CA THR A 78 -2.39 -9.64 -30.33
C THR A 78 -0.99 -10.23 -30.10
N ILE A 79 -0.17 -9.58 -29.27
CA ILE A 79 1.17 -10.09 -28.93
C ILE A 79 1.08 -11.45 -28.21
N ARG A 80 0.13 -11.63 -27.27
CA ARG A 80 -0.11 -12.92 -26.61
C ARG A 80 -0.52 -14.01 -27.58
N ASN A 81 -1.39 -13.69 -28.54
CA ASN A 81 -1.83 -14.66 -29.54
C ASN A 81 -0.66 -15.08 -30.45
N ILE A 82 0.16 -14.12 -30.90
CA ILE A 82 1.37 -14.43 -31.69
C ILE A 82 2.30 -15.37 -30.91
N ALA A 83 2.52 -15.09 -29.62
CA ALA A 83 3.36 -15.94 -28.80
C ALA A 83 2.77 -17.33 -28.60
N TYR A 84 1.48 -17.41 -28.31
CA TYR A 84 0.76 -18.68 -28.12
C TYR A 84 0.79 -19.55 -29.38
N GLU A 85 0.53 -18.95 -30.56
CA GLU A 85 0.53 -19.65 -31.84
C GLU A 85 1.92 -20.16 -32.26
N ASN A 86 2.99 -19.62 -31.68
CA ASN A 86 4.39 -19.99 -31.95
C ASN A 86 5.09 -20.68 -30.77
N ASP A 87 4.33 -21.17 -29.78
CA ASP A 87 4.86 -21.83 -28.56
C ASP A 87 5.92 -21.01 -27.82
N LEU A 88 5.80 -19.68 -27.85
CA LEU A 88 6.73 -18.77 -27.21
C LEU A 88 6.20 -18.31 -25.86
N LYS A 89 7.08 -18.24 -24.87
CA LYS A 89 6.79 -17.60 -23.59
C LYS A 89 7.16 -16.12 -23.65
N ILE A 90 6.17 -15.26 -23.56
CA ILE A 90 6.43 -13.82 -23.40
C ILE A 90 6.90 -13.60 -21.99
N SER A 91 8.04 -12.96 -21.82
CA SER A 91 8.41 -12.36 -20.56
C SER A 91 7.44 -11.21 -20.29
N VAL A 92 6.43 -11.45 -19.45
CA VAL A 92 5.43 -10.43 -19.07
C VAL A 92 6.10 -9.32 -18.29
N TRP A 93 7.26 -9.58 -17.75
CA TRP A 93 8.06 -8.68 -16.95
C TRP A 93 9.53 -9.12 -17.07
N LYS A 94 10.36 -8.31 -17.73
CA LYS A 94 11.72 -8.21 -17.23
C LYS A 94 11.55 -7.57 -15.88
N PRO A 95 12.07 -8.16 -14.78
CA PRO A 95 12.37 -7.32 -13.65
C PRO A 95 13.07 -6.14 -14.30
N SER A 96 12.50 -4.93 -14.17
CA SER A 96 13.32 -3.75 -14.41
C SER A 96 14.62 -4.21 -13.79
N ARG A 97 15.73 -4.26 -14.57
CA ARG A 97 17.00 -4.34 -13.90
C ARG A 97 16.82 -3.22 -12.91
N ASP A 98 16.38 -3.62 -11.72
CA ASP A 98 16.51 -2.76 -10.61
C ASP A 98 17.95 -2.38 -10.80
N ILE A 99 18.18 -1.18 -11.29
CA ILE A 99 19.39 -0.51 -10.95
C ILE A 99 19.31 -0.72 -9.47
N LYS A 100 19.95 -1.82 -8.99
CA LYS A 100 20.00 -2.13 -7.57
C LYS A 100 20.40 -0.79 -7.05
N ASN A 101 19.47 -0.09 -6.42
CA ASN A 101 19.83 1.16 -5.81
C ASN A 101 20.88 0.70 -4.79
N THR A 102 22.14 0.66 -5.24
CA THR A 102 23.27 0.10 -4.50
C THR A 102 23.44 0.82 -3.19
N ASN A 103 22.73 1.96 -3.03
CA ASN A 103 22.70 2.80 -1.85
C ASN A 103 21.44 2.58 -0.97
N PHE A 104 20.45 1.77 -1.39
CA PHE A 104 19.26 1.53 -0.59
C PHE A 104 19.63 0.95 0.78
N ASN A 105 19.16 1.62 1.85
CA ASN A 105 19.45 1.22 3.23
C ASN A 105 18.47 0.15 3.70
N ASP A 106 18.68 -1.09 3.28
CA ASP A 106 17.83 -2.23 3.65
C ASP A 106 18.01 -2.72 5.10
N LYS A 107 19.06 -2.22 5.80
CA LYS A 107 19.33 -2.53 7.21
C LYS A 107 18.71 -1.54 8.19
N TYR A 108 17.89 -0.60 7.70
CA TYR A 108 17.34 0.47 8.52
C TYR A 108 16.62 -0.01 9.78
N PHE A 109 15.81 -1.08 9.67
CA PHE A 109 15.06 -1.66 10.78
C PHE A 109 15.76 -2.84 11.48
N GLU A 110 17.00 -3.16 11.13
CA GLU A 110 17.77 -4.23 11.78
C GLU A 110 17.96 -3.96 13.28
N LYS A 111 18.21 -2.70 13.66
CA LYS A 111 18.26 -2.20 15.03
C LYS A 111 17.45 -0.93 15.16
N ILE A 112 16.67 -0.83 16.22
CA ILE A 112 15.94 0.38 16.58
C ILE A 112 16.77 1.13 17.62
N ASP A 113 17.67 1.99 17.14
CA ASP A 113 18.69 2.67 17.94
C ASP A 113 18.60 4.20 17.85
N THR A 114 17.63 4.75 17.11
CA THR A 114 17.37 6.18 17.02
C THR A 114 15.89 6.52 17.23
N GLU A 115 15.62 7.79 17.54
CA GLU A 115 14.26 8.34 17.64
C GLU A 115 13.46 8.08 16.36
N GLU A 116 14.07 8.38 15.21
CA GLU A 116 13.42 8.24 13.90
C GLU A 116 13.01 6.80 13.62
N LYS A 117 13.92 5.84 13.88
CA LYS A 117 13.63 4.42 13.65
C LYS A 117 12.49 3.92 14.55
N ALA A 118 12.50 4.30 15.83
CA ALA A 118 11.43 3.95 16.75
C ALA A 118 10.10 4.59 16.34
N TYR A 119 10.11 5.87 15.96
CA TYR A 119 8.93 6.57 15.47
C TYR A 119 8.36 5.94 14.18
N PHE A 120 9.22 5.71 13.19
CA PHE A 120 8.78 5.07 11.95
C PHE A 120 8.26 3.65 12.18
N LEU A 121 8.85 2.89 13.10
CA LEU A 121 8.32 1.57 13.45
C LEU A 121 6.89 1.67 13.98
N GLY A 122 6.61 2.63 14.88
CA GLY A 122 5.27 2.90 15.40
C GLY A 122 4.28 3.33 14.30
N LEU A 123 4.70 4.23 13.41
CA LEU A 123 3.89 4.69 12.29
C LEU A 123 3.61 3.57 11.27
N ILE A 124 4.60 2.70 11.00
CA ILE A 124 4.42 1.52 10.14
C ILE A 124 3.48 0.51 10.80
N TYR A 125 3.56 0.38 12.11
CA TYR A 125 2.68 -0.52 12.86
C TYR A 125 1.21 -0.12 12.70
N SER A 126 0.89 1.18 12.70
CA SER A 126 -0.46 1.72 12.45
C SER A 126 -0.78 1.76 10.94
N ASP A 127 -0.18 2.65 10.19
CA ASP A 127 -0.54 3.01 8.81
C ASP A 127 0.26 2.25 7.73
N GLY A 128 1.29 1.48 8.13
CA GLY A 128 2.12 0.74 7.18
C GLY A 128 1.45 -0.53 6.68
N ASN A 129 1.79 -0.90 5.45
CA ASN A 129 1.41 -2.17 4.83
C ASN A 129 2.65 -2.84 4.26
N VAL A 130 2.91 -4.06 4.70
CA VAL A 130 3.95 -4.94 4.13
C VAL A 130 3.29 -6.00 3.28
N ARG A 131 3.89 -6.29 2.12
CA ARG A 131 3.33 -7.27 1.20
C ARG A 131 4.41 -8.00 0.42
N GLU A 132 4.12 -9.26 0.11
CA GLU A 132 4.82 -10.00 -0.94
C GLU A 132 3.99 -9.92 -2.23
N HIS A 133 4.62 -9.57 -3.35
CA HIS A 133 3.97 -9.50 -4.64
C HIS A 133 4.95 -9.86 -5.76
N ASN A 134 4.60 -10.87 -6.59
CA ASN A 134 5.43 -11.37 -7.70
C ASN A 134 6.88 -11.67 -7.28
N GLY A 135 7.08 -12.27 -6.11
CA GLY A 135 8.40 -12.60 -5.57
C GLY A 135 9.21 -11.40 -5.06
N GLY A 136 8.59 -10.23 -4.96
CA GLY A 136 9.17 -9.04 -4.34
C GLY A 136 8.51 -8.69 -3.02
N TYR A 137 9.26 -8.04 -2.12
CA TYR A 137 8.87 -7.67 -0.77
C TYR A 137 8.85 -6.15 -0.62
N TYR A 138 7.72 -5.58 -0.24
CA TYR A 138 7.52 -4.14 -0.23
C TYR A 138 6.89 -3.66 1.08
N LEU A 139 7.38 -2.52 1.56
CA LEU A 139 6.73 -1.70 2.58
C LEU A 139 6.05 -0.53 1.89
N SER A 140 4.82 -0.22 2.23
CA SER A 140 4.12 0.99 1.78
C SER A 140 3.43 1.69 2.94
N ILE A 141 3.37 3.03 2.88
CA ILE A 141 2.68 3.87 3.84
C ILE A 141 1.92 4.93 3.05
N GLU A 142 0.65 5.16 3.39
CA GLU A 142 -0.16 6.22 2.81
C GLU A 142 -0.58 7.20 3.91
N LEU A 143 -0.25 8.48 3.75
CA LEU A 143 -0.60 9.56 4.67
C LEU A 143 -1.35 10.65 3.93
N LYS A 144 -2.01 11.55 4.66
CA LYS A 144 -2.54 12.79 4.09
C LYS A 144 -1.42 13.58 3.42
N ARG A 145 -1.72 14.29 2.32
CA ARG A 145 -0.73 15.08 1.58
C ARG A 145 -0.04 16.14 2.45
N GLU A 146 -0.74 16.71 3.42
CA GLU A 146 -0.14 17.66 4.39
C GLU A 146 0.98 17.03 5.24
N ASP A 147 0.96 15.69 5.42
CA ASP A 147 1.93 14.93 6.20
C ASP A 147 3.04 14.30 5.31
N LYS A 148 3.09 14.64 4.01
CA LYS A 148 4.06 14.10 3.02
C LYS A 148 5.51 14.20 3.48
N TYR A 149 5.86 15.27 4.21
CA TYR A 149 7.22 15.48 4.73
C TYR A 149 7.73 14.32 5.62
N ILE A 150 6.83 13.57 6.27
CA ILE A 150 7.19 12.37 7.03
C ILE A 150 7.59 11.22 6.10
N LEU A 151 6.86 11.06 4.98
CA LEU A 151 7.23 10.06 3.97
C LEU A 151 8.55 10.42 3.27
N GLU A 152 8.78 11.71 3.02
CA GLU A 152 10.04 12.23 2.47
C GLU A 152 11.20 11.95 3.41
N LYS A 153 11.04 12.17 4.72
CA LYS A 153 12.06 11.84 5.72
C LYS A 153 12.35 10.33 5.72
N LEU A 154 11.34 9.46 5.73
CA LEU A 154 11.53 8.01 5.65
C LEU A 154 12.25 7.60 4.36
N ALA A 155 11.84 8.16 3.22
CA ALA A 155 12.45 7.88 1.92
C ALA A 155 13.93 8.27 1.89
N THR A 156 14.29 9.39 2.50
CA THR A 156 15.70 9.83 2.64
C THR A 156 16.50 8.88 3.53
N GLU A 157 15.96 8.47 4.67
CA GLU A 157 16.59 7.50 5.58
C GLU A 157 16.83 6.14 4.89
N LEU A 158 15.88 5.71 4.06
CA LEU A 158 15.98 4.48 3.27
C LEU A 158 16.74 4.68 1.96
N LYS A 159 17.13 5.91 1.59
CA LYS A 159 17.81 6.26 0.32
C LYS A 159 17.01 5.84 -0.93
N CYS A 160 15.72 6.15 -0.92
CA CYS A 160 14.79 5.83 -2.00
C CYS A 160 13.73 6.92 -2.25
N GLU A 161 14.18 8.17 -2.37
CA GLU A 161 13.36 9.38 -2.44
C GLU A 161 12.39 9.41 -3.62
N ASN A 162 12.70 8.73 -4.71
CA ASN A 162 11.89 8.65 -5.92
C ASN A 162 10.67 7.71 -5.81
N LYS A 163 10.37 7.20 -4.61
CA LYS A 163 9.28 6.24 -4.37
C LYS A 163 8.04 6.88 -3.73
N ILE A 164 7.94 8.20 -3.75
CA ILE A 164 6.77 8.93 -3.24
C ILE A 164 5.94 9.44 -4.41
N TYR A 165 4.64 9.24 -4.36
CA TYR A 165 3.68 9.77 -5.34
C TYR A 165 2.40 10.24 -4.66
N ASP A 166 1.79 11.25 -5.24
CA ASP A 166 0.53 11.81 -4.74
C ASP A 166 -0.65 11.09 -5.41
N ARG A 167 -1.73 10.93 -4.66
CA ARG A 167 -2.96 10.26 -5.11
C ARG A 167 -4.18 11.01 -4.62
N ASP A 168 -5.07 11.35 -5.55
CA ASP A 168 -6.37 11.92 -5.24
C ASP A 168 -7.45 10.85 -5.36
N ARG A 169 -8.33 10.78 -4.37
CA ARG A 169 -9.47 9.85 -4.34
C ARG A 169 -10.75 10.61 -4.07
N LYS A 170 -11.82 10.23 -4.76
CA LYS A 170 -13.17 10.59 -4.35
C LYS A 170 -13.69 9.52 -3.41
N THR A 171 -14.08 9.92 -2.22
CA THR A 171 -14.67 9.06 -1.20
C THR A 171 -16.11 9.48 -0.92
N ASN A 172 -16.89 8.65 -0.23
CA ASN A 172 -18.24 9.00 0.20
C ASN A 172 -18.27 10.19 1.17
N PHE A 173 -17.12 10.59 1.72
CA PHE A 173 -16.96 11.73 2.65
C PHE A 173 -16.34 12.97 2.00
N GLY A 174 -16.13 12.96 0.67
CA GLY A 174 -15.51 14.05 -0.08
C GLY A 174 -14.20 13.66 -0.78
N GLU A 175 -13.46 14.66 -1.25
CA GLU A 175 -12.17 14.45 -1.89
C GLU A 175 -11.10 14.16 -0.81
N SER A 176 -10.25 13.19 -1.07
CA SER A 176 -9.13 12.81 -0.21
C SER A 176 -7.83 12.95 -0.98
N HIS A 177 -6.93 13.76 -0.46
CA HIS A 177 -5.61 14.03 -1.03
C HIS A 177 -4.55 13.29 -0.19
N MET A 178 -3.96 12.28 -0.79
CA MET A 178 -3.02 11.37 -0.11
C MET A 178 -1.64 11.43 -0.78
N SER A 179 -0.62 11.12 -0.02
CA SER A 179 0.72 10.80 -0.52
C SER A 179 1.06 9.38 -0.11
N ASN A 180 1.58 8.61 -1.03
CA ASN A 180 1.96 7.22 -0.82
C ASN A 180 3.46 7.07 -1.02
N PHE A 181 4.10 6.35 -0.11
CA PHE A 181 5.46 5.87 -0.21
C PHE A 181 5.44 4.36 -0.43
N THR A 182 6.29 3.85 -1.33
CA THR A 182 6.54 2.42 -1.48
C THR A 182 8.04 2.20 -1.51
N SER A 183 8.56 1.33 -0.64
CA SER A 183 10.00 1.02 -0.57
C SER A 183 10.51 0.35 -1.86
N CYS A 184 11.81 0.31 -2.00
CA CYS A 184 12.46 -0.64 -2.89
C CYS A 184 12.16 -2.08 -2.43
N ASN A 185 12.29 -3.05 -3.36
CA ASN A 185 12.14 -4.47 -3.02
C ASN A 185 13.23 -4.88 -2.02
N SER A 186 12.83 -5.31 -0.83
CA SER A 186 13.74 -5.76 0.21
C SER A 186 13.13 -6.82 1.11
N LYS A 187 13.62 -8.05 0.97
CA LYS A 187 13.30 -9.13 1.89
C LYS A 187 13.82 -8.82 3.30
N LYS A 188 14.97 -8.16 3.41
CA LYS A 188 15.58 -7.81 4.70
C LYS A 188 14.67 -6.89 5.54
N ILE A 189 14.14 -5.79 4.95
CA ILE A 189 13.18 -4.92 5.64
C ILE A 189 11.92 -5.69 6.03
N PHE A 190 11.42 -6.52 5.13
CA PHE A 190 10.24 -7.35 5.40
C PHE A 190 10.46 -8.28 6.60
N ASP A 191 11.60 -9.01 6.64
CA ASP A 191 11.95 -9.92 7.73
C ASP A 191 12.21 -9.15 9.05
N ASP A 192 12.87 -7.98 8.99
CA ASP A 192 13.11 -7.14 10.16
C ASP A 192 11.80 -6.63 10.78
N LEU A 193 10.85 -6.18 9.96
CA LEU A 193 9.54 -5.73 10.42
C LEU A 193 8.69 -6.89 10.98
N ALA A 194 8.82 -8.10 10.44
CA ALA A 194 8.13 -9.28 10.94
C ALA A 194 8.52 -9.63 12.39
N ARG A 195 9.75 -9.29 12.84
CA ARG A 195 10.18 -9.45 14.25
C ARG A 195 9.33 -8.66 15.23
N PHE A 196 8.71 -7.57 14.76
CA PHE A 196 7.79 -6.71 15.51
C PHE A 196 6.32 -7.04 15.22
N ASN A 197 6.02 -8.22 14.65
CA ASN A 197 4.70 -8.64 14.24
C ASN A 197 4.04 -7.74 13.15
N ILE A 198 4.85 -7.02 12.38
CA ILE A 198 4.39 -6.27 11.20
C ILE A 198 4.48 -7.20 9.99
N ILE A 199 3.38 -7.91 9.75
CA ILE A 199 3.25 -8.95 8.73
C ILE A 199 2.18 -8.57 7.70
N PRO A 200 2.12 -9.23 6.52
CA PRO A 200 1.02 -9.06 5.58
C PRO A 200 -0.35 -9.27 6.24
N ASP A 201 -1.35 -8.52 5.80
CA ASP A 201 -2.74 -8.60 6.27
C ASP A 201 -2.90 -8.45 7.79
N LYS A 202 -1.99 -7.70 8.44
CA LYS A 202 -1.98 -7.48 9.90
C LYS A 202 -3.34 -7.01 10.48
N SER A 203 -4.18 -6.36 9.68
CA SER A 203 -5.52 -5.91 10.09
C SER A 203 -6.48 -7.08 10.41
N HIS A 204 -6.16 -8.29 9.98
CA HIS A 204 -6.94 -9.51 10.17
C HIS A 204 -6.26 -10.51 11.10
N THR A 205 -5.05 -10.20 11.57
CA THR A 205 -4.30 -11.06 12.50
C THR A 205 -4.24 -10.41 13.87
N THR A 206 -4.17 -11.23 14.92
CA THR A 206 -4.03 -10.76 16.31
C THR A 206 -2.75 -9.93 16.44
N THR A 207 -2.89 -8.62 16.56
CA THR A 207 -1.78 -7.69 16.69
C THR A 207 -1.44 -7.49 18.15
N SER A 208 -0.54 -8.30 18.69
CA SER A 208 0.10 -8.03 19.98
C SER A 208 1.47 -7.39 19.76
N PHE A 209 1.91 -6.54 20.70
CA PHE A 209 3.28 -6.00 20.72
C PHE A 209 4.26 -7.12 21.10
N ILE A 210 4.62 -7.95 20.14
CA ILE A 210 5.59 -9.01 20.39
C ILE A 210 6.98 -8.40 20.48
N ASN A 211 7.69 -8.71 21.58
CA ASN A 211 9.11 -8.39 21.80
C ASN A 211 9.50 -6.89 21.74
N ILE A 212 8.53 -5.96 21.85
CA ILE A 212 8.84 -4.53 21.76
C ILE A 212 9.89 -4.12 22.80
N GLU A 213 9.74 -4.56 24.05
CA GLU A 213 10.66 -4.18 25.16
C GLU A 213 12.03 -4.85 25.06
N GLU A 214 12.13 -5.98 24.35
CA GLU A 214 13.41 -6.67 24.12
C GLU A 214 14.17 -6.08 22.93
N LEU A 215 13.42 -5.58 21.91
CA LEU A 215 13.98 -5.12 20.65
C LEU A 215 14.16 -3.62 20.57
N ILE A 216 13.48 -2.84 21.42
CA ILE A 216 13.57 -1.38 21.45
C ILE A 216 14.15 -0.94 22.80
N PRO A 217 15.24 -0.15 22.84
CA PRO A 217 15.75 0.47 24.07
C PRO A 217 14.66 1.25 24.81
N ASN A 218 14.62 1.15 26.14
CA ASN A 218 13.58 1.76 26.98
C ASN A 218 13.38 3.26 26.71
N ASN A 219 14.47 4.00 26.52
CA ASN A 219 14.42 5.43 26.22
C ASN A 219 13.83 5.76 24.85
N LEU A 220 13.71 4.78 23.94
CA LEU A 220 13.15 4.94 22.60
C LEU A 220 11.69 4.47 22.50
N ILE A 221 11.15 3.78 23.51
CA ILE A 221 9.76 3.29 23.51
C ILE A 221 8.77 4.46 23.36
N LYS A 222 9.03 5.62 23.98
CA LYS A 222 8.17 6.80 23.82
C LYS A 222 8.02 7.25 22.37
N HIS A 223 9.05 7.10 21.55
CA HIS A 223 9.03 7.48 20.14
C HIS A 223 8.23 6.47 19.31
N PHE A 224 8.31 5.18 19.64
CA PHE A 224 7.43 4.15 19.08
C PHE A 224 5.96 4.44 19.41
N LEU A 225 5.63 4.72 20.68
CA LEU A 225 4.26 5.07 21.10
C LEU A 225 3.76 6.35 20.43
N ARG A 226 4.62 7.36 20.22
CA ARG A 226 4.27 8.56 19.45
C ARG A 226 3.92 8.21 18.00
N GLY A 227 4.70 7.34 17.35
CA GLY A 227 4.40 6.87 15.99
C GLY A 227 3.02 6.20 15.90
N LEU A 228 2.65 5.39 16.89
CA LEU A 228 1.32 4.77 16.99
C LEU A 228 0.21 5.83 17.16
N ILE A 229 0.41 6.82 18.03
CA ILE A 229 -0.57 7.91 18.20
C ILE A 229 -0.66 8.76 16.95
N ASP A 230 0.44 8.99 16.25
CA ASP A 230 0.43 9.77 15.02
C ASP A 230 -0.32 9.04 13.90
N GLY A 231 -0.24 7.72 13.80
CA GLY A 231 -1.06 6.93 12.88
C GLY A 231 -2.52 6.83 13.35
N ASP A 232 -2.80 5.88 14.23
CA ASP A 232 -4.16 5.48 14.63
C ASP A 232 -4.75 6.28 15.81
N GLY A 233 -4.00 7.21 16.40
CA GLY A 233 -4.45 7.96 17.57
C GLY A 233 -5.16 9.26 17.23
N THR A 234 -5.74 9.86 18.25
CA THR A 234 -6.38 11.17 18.23
C THR A 234 -5.95 11.98 19.43
N ILE A 235 -5.61 13.25 19.21
CA ILE A 235 -5.45 14.27 20.24
C ILE A 235 -6.49 15.34 19.97
N SER A 236 -7.32 15.68 20.96
CA SER A 236 -8.35 16.71 20.84
C SER A 236 -8.31 17.64 22.03
N LYS A 237 -8.25 18.95 21.77
CA LYS A 237 -8.41 19.99 22.76
C LYS A 237 -9.56 20.90 22.35
N ARG A 238 -10.58 21.01 23.20
CA ARG A 238 -11.75 21.86 22.97
C ARG A 238 -12.03 22.73 24.20
N TYR A 239 -12.81 23.77 24.02
CA TYR A 239 -13.18 24.73 25.08
C TYR A 239 -13.92 24.06 26.26
N THR A 240 -14.59 22.93 26.04
CA THR A 240 -15.23 22.17 27.12
C THR A 240 -14.36 20.98 27.52
N THR A 241 -14.10 20.81 28.80
CA THR A 241 -13.26 19.73 29.36
C THR A 241 -13.73 18.34 28.98
N ARG A 242 -15.03 18.14 28.76
CA ARG A 242 -15.63 16.84 28.38
C ARG A 242 -15.19 16.32 27.01
N GLN A 243 -14.61 17.16 26.16
CA GLN A 243 -14.20 16.81 24.79
C GLN A 243 -12.68 16.69 24.63
N ASN A 244 -11.93 16.95 25.70
CA ASN A 244 -10.49 16.73 25.72
C ASN A 244 -10.19 15.24 25.81
N VAL A 245 -9.30 14.76 24.95
CA VAL A 245 -8.95 13.35 24.90
C VAL A 245 -7.63 13.14 24.17
N ILE A 246 -6.83 12.20 24.65
CA ILE A 246 -5.87 11.46 23.85
C ILE A 246 -6.37 10.02 23.77
N ALA A 247 -6.42 9.46 22.56
CA ALA A 247 -7.02 8.15 22.34
C ALA A 247 -6.31 7.42 21.21
N ILE A 248 -6.39 6.08 21.23
CA ILE A 248 -5.98 5.21 20.13
C ILE A 248 -7.09 4.20 19.83
N TYR A 249 -7.27 3.87 18.54
CA TYR A 249 -8.36 3.01 18.05
C TYR A 249 -7.77 1.75 17.45
N GLN A 250 -8.27 0.58 17.89
CA GLN A 250 -7.78 -0.71 17.41
C GLN A 250 -8.87 -1.78 17.39
N ASN A 251 -8.71 -2.79 16.53
CA ASN A 251 -9.62 -3.91 16.44
C ASN A 251 -9.41 -4.95 17.55
N GLU A 252 -8.28 -4.90 18.26
CA GLU A 252 -7.87 -5.85 19.27
C GLU A 252 -7.77 -5.21 20.65
N ILE A 253 -8.46 -5.77 21.65
CA ILE A 253 -8.42 -5.27 23.02
C ILE A 253 -7.03 -5.41 23.66
N ASN A 254 -6.33 -6.49 23.34
CA ASN A 254 -4.98 -6.75 23.86
C ASN A 254 -4.00 -5.66 23.46
N PHE A 255 -4.15 -5.08 22.26
CA PHE A 255 -3.36 -3.91 21.85
C PHE A 255 -3.56 -2.75 22.80
N CYS A 256 -4.80 -2.45 23.21
CA CYS A 256 -5.10 -1.37 24.13
C CYS A 256 -4.44 -1.60 25.50
N TYR A 257 -4.50 -2.80 26.04
CA TYR A 257 -3.84 -3.13 27.30
C TYR A 257 -2.32 -3.03 27.21
N GLU A 258 -1.73 -3.52 26.14
CA GLU A 258 -0.28 -3.45 25.94
C GLU A 258 0.20 -2.03 25.72
N PHE A 259 -0.55 -1.21 24.97
CA PHE A 259 -0.24 0.21 24.80
C PHE A 259 -0.24 0.94 26.14
N ASP A 260 -1.31 0.76 26.95
CA ASP A 260 -1.43 1.36 28.28
C ASP A 260 -0.28 0.91 29.19
N ARG A 261 0.02 -0.37 29.23
CA ARG A 261 1.11 -0.95 30.01
C ARG A 261 2.47 -0.35 29.63
N LEU A 262 2.77 -0.30 28.32
CA LEU A 262 4.02 0.28 27.82
C LEU A 262 4.12 1.78 28.14
N LEU A 263 3.04 2.52 27.99
CA LEU A 263 2.98 3.95 28.29
C LEU A 263 3.26 4.20 29.76
N LYS A 264 2.50 3.57 30.66
CA LYS A 264 2.66 3.69 32.12
C LYS A 264 4.07 3.32 32.58
N LYS A 265 4.59 2.21 32.07
CA LYS A 265 5.95 1.76 32.38
C LYS A 265 7.02 2.75 31.90
N SER A 266 6.89 3.25 30.65
CA SER A 266 7.87 4.18 30.07
C SER A 266 7.85 5.55 30.74
N MET A 267 6.70 5.98 31.23
CA MET A 267 6.53 7.21 32.00
C MET A 267 6.90 7.04 33.49
N ASN A 268 7.00 5.79 33.95
CA ASN A 268 7.05 5.45 35.40
C ASN A 268 5.88 6.08 36.16
N ASP A 269 4.69 6.14 35.55
CA ASP A 269 3.48 6.72 36.12
C ASP A 269 2.32 5.73 35.96
N TYR A 270 1.98 5.01 37.03
CA TYR A 270 0.94 3.99 37.04
C TYR A 270 -0.43 4.53 37.46
N ASP A 271 -0.52 5.84 37.78
CA ASP A 271 -1.76 6.50 38.21
C ASP A 271 -2.57 7.07 37.04
N LEU A 272 -2.05 6.93 35.80
CA LEU A 272 -2.78 7.31 34.60
C LEU A 272 -4.11 6.53 34.53
N TYR A 273 -5.21 7.27 34.36
CA TYR A 273 -6.55 6.70 34.30
C TYR A 273 -6.99 6.51 32.86
N GLU A 274 -6.93 5.27 32.44
CA GLU A 274 -7.42 4.84 31.13
C GLU A 274 -8.90 4.44 31.17
N ASN A 275 -9.54 4.49 29.98
CA ASN A 275 -10.87 3.97 29.75
C ASN A 275 -10.89 3.29 28.37
N ILE A 276 -11.17 1.99 28.36
CA ILE A 276 -11.31 1.22 27.12
C ILE A 276 -12.80 1.04 26.84
N ILE A 277 -13.22 1.55 25.67
CA ILE A 277 -14.62 1.48 25.22
C ILE A 277 -14.64 0.73 23.87
N VAL A 278 -15.58 -0.20 23.73
CA VAL A 278 -15.84 -0.84 22.43
C VAL A 278 -16.98 -0.11 21.72
N ASN A 279 -16.78 0.18 20.44
CA ASN A 279 -17.85 0.63 19.57
C ASN A 279 -18.68 -0.60 19.16
N LYS A 280 -19.91 -0.69 19.67
CA LYS A 280 -20.81 -1.85 19.44
C LYS A 280 -21.13 -2.09 17.97
N ASN A 281 -21.10 -1.06 17.13
CA ASN A 281 -21.45 -1.17 15.70
C ASN A 281 -20.26 -1.66 14.85
N THR A 282 -19.03 -1.30 15.22
CA THR A 282 -17.82 -1.59 14.42
C THR A 282 -16.92 -2.63 15.07
N GLY A 283 -17.10 -2.93 16.36
CA GLY A 283 -16.21 -3.79 17.14
C GLY A 283 -14.88 -3.14 17.52
N VAL A 284 -14.62 -1.89 17.10
CA VAL A 284 -13.37 -1.18 17.36
C VAL A 284 -13.26 -0.79 18.82
N TYR A 285 -12.15 -1.14 19.43
CA TYR A 285 -11.79 -0.71 20.79
C TYR A 285 -11.15 0.67 20.73
N ASN A 286 -11.38 1.45 21.77
CA ASN A 286 -10.93 2.81 21.90
C ASN A 286 -10.36 3.01 23.31
N LEU A 287 -9.04 3.01 23.42
CA LEU A 287 -8.34 3.37 24.63
C LEU A 287 -8.28 4.89 24.74
N ARG A 288 -8.73 5.46 25.86
CA ARG A 288 -8.89 6.90 26.08
C ARG A 288 -8.28 7.34 27.41
N TYR A 289 -7.60 8.47 27.38
CA TYR A 289 -7.24 9.24 28.55
C TYR A 289 -7.98 10.57 28.50
N ARG A 290 -8.74 10.91 29.56
CA ARG A 290 -9.64 12.08 29.59
C ARG A 290 -9.39 13.04 30.74
N ARG A 291 -8.65 12.62 31.77
CA ARG A 291 -8.22 13.54 32.81
C ARG A 291 -7.21 14.53 32.23
N ILE A 292 -7.43 15.81 32.44
CA ILE A 292 -6.58 16.87 31.87
C ILE A 292 -5.12 16.68 32.26
N ASP A 293 -4.86 16.32 33.51
CA ASP A 293 -3.49 16.14 34.03
C ASP A 293 -2.82 14.92 33.35
N ASP A 294 -3.56 13.83 33.13
CA ASP A 294 -3.03 12.67 32.38
C ASP A 294 -2.71 13.05 30.94
N ILE A 295 -3.62 13.78 30.26
CA ILE A 295 -3.41 14.23 28.87
C ILE A 295 -2.17 15.14 28.81
N LYS A 296 -2.00 16.08 29.75
CA LYS A 296 -0.83 16.96 29.82
C LYS A 296 0.45 16.16 29.94
N LYS A 297 0.51 15.24 30.90
CA LYS A 297 1.66 14.37 31.13
C LYS A 297 1.98 13.51 29.88
N ILE A 298 0.98 12.90 29.28
CA ILE A 298 1.16 12.05 28.08
C ILE A 298 1.64 12.89 26.89
N CYS A 299 1.04 14.05 26.64
CA CYS A 299 1.44 14.94 25.56
C CYS A 299 2.88 15.44 25.76
N ASP A 300 3.22 15.86 26.96
CA ASP A 300 4.58 16.28 27.32
C ASP A 300 5.58 15.13 27.10
N PHE A 301 5.29 13.94 27.62
CA PHE A 301 6.15 12.76 27.48
C PHE A 301 6.39 12.36 26.02
N LEU A 302 5.33 12.32 25.21
CA LEU A 302 5.41 11.82 23.83
C LEU A 302 5.98 12.86 22.87
N TYR A 303 5.69 14.15 23.04
CA TYR A 303 5.95 15.17 22.03
C TYR A 303 7.00 16.22 22.42
N ASN A 304 7.13 16.55 23.69
CA ASN A 304 8.08 17.57 24.12
C ASN A 304 9.53 17.12 23.85
N GLY A 305 10.30 18.00 23.18
CA GLY A 305 11.67 17.72 22.78
C GLY A 305 11.84 16.68 21.68
N SER A 306 10.75 16.24 21.01
CA SER A 306 10.84 15.31 19.90
C SER A 306 11.23 15.99 18.59
N SER A 307 11.97 15.26 17.72
CA SER A 307 12.46 15.76 16.41
C SER A 307 11.59 15.33 15.22
N ILE A 308 10.73 14.35 15.43
CA ILE A 308 9.88 13.76 14.36
C ILE A 308 8.46 13.49 14.87
N TYR A 309 7.46 14.01 14.17
CA TYR A 309 6.03 13.92 14.52
C TYR A 309 5.15 14.39 13.36
N LEU A 310 3.86 14.07 13.38
CA LEU A 310 2.86 14.74 12.54
C LEU A 310 2.57 16.14 13.10
N LYS A 311 2.89 17.19 12.33
CA LYS A 311 2.76 18.61 12.76
C LYS A 311 1.38 18.93 13.32
N ARG A 312 0.32 18.45 12.68
CA ARG A 312 -1.06 18.66 13.11
C ARG A 312 -1.36 18.08 14.51
N LYS A 313 -0.71 16.96 14.88
CA LYS A 313 -0.87 16.33 16.21
C LYS A 313 0.04 16.96 17.24
N TYR A 314 1.26 17.31 16.84
CA TYR A 314 2.17 18.07 17.69
C TYR A 314 1.56 19.39 18.15
N GLN A 315 0.97 20.17 17.23
CA GLN A 315 0.31 21.44 17.56
C GLN A 315 -0.81 21.27 18.60
N LEU A 316 -1.56 20.18 18.54
CA LEU A 316 -2.58 19.89 19.55
C LEU A 316 -1.98 19.45 20.87
N ALA A 317 -0.93 18.64 20.85
CA ALA A 317 -0.21 18.22 22.06
C ALA A 317 0.47 19.41 22.76
N GLU A 318 1.08 20.30 21.98
CA GLU A 318 1.77 21.50 22.48
C GLU A 318 0.85 22.40 23.32
N LEU A 319 -0.43 22.51 22.94
CA LEU A 319 -1.42 23.25 23.73
C LEU A 319 -1.61 22.71 25.15
N TYR A 320 -1.27 21.44 25.40
CA TYR A 320 -1.41 20.84 26.72
C TYR A 320 -0.15 21.07 27.59
N PHE A 321 1.05 20.93 27.03
CA PHE A 321 2.26 21.08 27.86
C PHE A 321 2.75 22.54 28.00
N GLN A 322 2.40 23.47 27.13
CA GLN A 322 2.67 24.88 27.32
C GLN A 322 1.86 25.52 28.48
N GLU A 323 0.64 24.98 28.74
CA GLU A 323 -0.14 25.42 29.90
C GLU A 323 0.45 25.01 31.26
N SER A 324 1.35 24.02 31.27
CA SER A 324 2.02 23.56 32.49
C SER A 324 3.19 24.44 32.91
N GLN A 325 3.60 25.41 32.06
CA GLN A 325 4.71 26.33 32.30
C GLN A 325 4.24 27.73 32.74
N LYS A 326 2.93 27.96 32.79
CA LYS A 326 2.29 29.18 33.32
C LYS A 326 1.75 28.93 34.72
#